data_ebaf01c958984bdd956dcb30fb3e8b23
#
_entry.id   ebaf01c958984bdd956dcb30fb3e8b23
#
_cell.length_a   1.000
_cell.length_b   1.000
_cell.length_c   1.000
_cell.angle_alpha   90.00
_cell.angle_beta   90.00
_cell.angle_gamma   90.00
#
_symmetry.space_group_name_H-M   'P 1'
#
loop_
_entity.id
_entity.type
_entity.pdbx_description
1 polymer ?
#
loop_
_entity_poly.entity_id
_entity_poly.type
_entity_poly.pdbx_seq_one_letter_code
_entity_poly.pdbx_strand_id
1 'polypeptide(L)'
;MVNTLRVMLWDEEIGRLAWDDRRRLSYFTYNPEFLKKGIDVSPLQAPVRGIRAMTPVWGEDAKMYQKLPAFLADSLPDAWGNQLFELWRIQNHIPNADITPLDKLSFIGKRGMGALEFLPEVTKADKAEMIDVKSLADLAERIFIERENAHIMPEESITMQSLLTVGTSAGGRQPKAIIAINKTTGEVRSGQVAGLQDYDYYILKFGDTKYSSAEIEMTYYEMAIKSGIDMMPSRLYEIDGNRNFITKRFDRDGERKLHTQTLAAISPETDSYEGLVAVCRKLHLPETDCQEVFRRLVFNVLSNNTDDHTKNFSFVMDEAGLWRLSPAYDLTYIIDTGGYLPNTGHCMYVRSKLHHISYDDAILFAKDNGIRRADAIIREVADSLRQFRDIAKRYAVQDRWISSIESAINTHLVSWGLEDKDNSSSFEIDGKSCTDVRIEQAYKGNFHLYASIDGRACKFIIGKNKPEYATIQETGLSNLPETMLR
;
A
#
# COMPACT_ATOMS: atom_id res chain seq x y z
N MET A 1 -13.21 21.19 -20.92
CA MET A 1 -14.12 20.36 -20.08
C MET A 1 -14.64 19.20 -20.91
N VAL A 2 -14.51 18.01 -20.38
CA VAL A 2 -14.93 16.79 -21.05
C VAL A 2 -16.25 16.33 -20.44
N ASN A 3 -17.33 16.33 -21.24
CA ASN A 3 -18.65 15.91 -20.75
C ASN A 3 -18.96 14.43 -21.02
N THR A 4 -18.16 13.78 -21.87
CA THR A 4 -18.33 12.37 -22.18
C THR A 4 -16.96 11.77 -22.51
N LEU A 5 -16.67 10.59 -21.94
CA LEU A 5 -15.48 9.78 -22.24
C LEU A 5 -15.90 8.44 -22.85
N ARG A 6 -15.15 7.99 -23.82
CA ARG A 6 -15.13 6.58 -24.20
C ARG A 6 -14.23 5.86 -23.21
N VAL A 7 -14.73 4.78 -22.66
CA VAL A 7 -13.97 3.90 -21.78
C VAL A 7 -13.52 2.70 -22.62
N MET A 8 -12.21 2.49 -22.68
CA MET A 8 -11.58 1.46 -23.46
C MET A 8 -10.99 0.38 -22.56
N LEU A 9 -10.93 -0.84 -23.05
CA LEU A 9 -10.24 -1.98 -22.45
C LEU A 9 -9.63 -2.80 -23.58
N TRP A 10 -8.28 -2.99 -23.56
CA TRP A 10 -7.57 -3.74 -24.64
C TRP A 10 -7.93 -3.28 -26.05
N ASP A 11 -7.85 -1.95 -26.30
CA ASP A 11 -8.19 -1.28 -27.54
C ASP A 11 -9.67 -1.35 -27.96
N GLU A 12 -10.55 -1.90 -27.12
CA GLU A 12 -11.98 -2.01 -27.38
C GLU A 12 -12.80 -1.03 -26.54
N GLU A 13 -13.79 -0.36 -27.14
CA GLU A 13 -14.73 0.50 -26.42
C GLU A 13 -15.72 -0.37 -25.61
N ILE A 14 -15.53 -0.41 -24.27
CA ILE A 14 -16.44 -1.13 -23.38
C ILE A 14 -17.71 -0.33 -23.08
N GLY A 15 -17.66 0.99 -23.23
CA GLY A 15 -18.80 1.85 -22.95
C GLY A 15 -18.45 3.34 -22.92
N ARG A 16 -19.42 4.13 -22.46
CA ARG A 16 -19.30 5.58 -22.35
C ARG A 16 -19.67 6.08 -20.98
N LEU A 17 -18.84 6.99 -20.46
CA LEU A 17 -19.03 7.68 -19.22
C LEU A 17 -19.44 9.12 -19.50
N ALA A 18 -20.56 9.58 -18.94
CA ALA A 18 -21.08 10.93 -19.12
C ALA A 18 -21.23 11.65 -17.78
N TRP A 19 -21.08 12.99 -17.79
CA TRP A 19 -21.29 13.87 -16.66
C TRP A 19 -22.59 14.65 -16.80
N ASP A 20 -23.42 14.62 -15.75
CA ASP A 20 -24.64 15.43 -15.65
C ASP A 20 -24.36 16.66 -14.78
N ASP A 21 -24.18 17.81 -15.40
CA ASP A 21 -23.88 19.08 -14.71
C ASP A 21 -24.99 19.52 -13.75
N ARG A 22 -26.23 19.17 -14.01
CA ARG A 22 -27.36 19.56 -13.17
C ARG A 22 -27.42 18.75 -11.88
N ARG A 23 -27.18 17.44 -12.00
CA ARG A 23 -27.18 16.51 -10.87
C ARG A 23 -25.82 16.42 -10.17
N ARG A 24 -24.76 16.92 -10.82
CA ARG A 24 -23.37 16.78 -10.37
C ARG A 24 -23.03 15.31 -10.11
N LEU A 25 -23.36 14.45 -11.05
CA LEU A 25 -23.24 13.01 -10.97
C LEU A 25 -22.86 12.47 -12.36
N SER A 26 -22.10 11.39 -12.39
CA SER A 26 -21.81 10.67 -13.62
C SER A 26 -22.63 9.39 -13.76
N TYR A 27 -22.70 8.87 -14.98
CA TYR A 27 -23.21 7.54 -15.26
C TYR A 27 -22.44 6.91 -16.42
N PHE A 28 -22.32 5.60 -16.35
CA PHE A 28 -21.65 4.79 -17.36
C PHE A 28 -22.66 3.86 -18.02
N THR A 29 -22.57 3.73 -19.34
CA THR A 29 -23.41 2.81 -20.12
C THR A 29 -22.49 1.94 -20.98
N TYR A 30 -22.68 0.63 -20.88
CA TYR A 30 -21.94 -0.33 -21.71
C TYR A 30 -22.21 -0.19 -23.19
N ASN A 31 -21.18 -0.47 -24.00
CA ASN A 31 -21.35 -0.71 -25.43
C ASN A 31 -22.09 -2.06 -25.66
N PRO A 32 -23.21 -2.07 -26.41
CA PRO A 32 -23.96 -3.30 -26.67
C PRO A 32 -23.14 -4.43 -27.31
N GLU A 33 -22.16 -4.08 -28.14
CA GLU A 33 -21.28 -5.09 -28.77
C GLU A 33 -20.32 -5.73 -27.75
N PHE A 34 -19.83 -4.93 -26.79
CA PHE A 34 -18.99 -5.46 -25.72
C PHE A 34 -19.78 -6.41 -24.80
N LEU A 35 -21.04 -6.09 -24.49
CA LEU A 35 -21.89 -6.94 -23.66
C LEU A 35 -22.04 -8.38 -24.20
N LYS A 36 -21.98 -8.55 -25.54
CA LYS A 36 -22.07 -9.87 -26.18
C LYS A 36 -20.88 -10.78 -25.84
N LYS A 37 -19.75 -10.22 -25.46
CA LYS A 37 -18.54 -10.98 -25.09
C LYS A 37 -18.65 -11.66 -23.73
N GLY A 38 -19.49 -11.16 -22.84
CA GLY A 38 -19.69 -11.71 -21.50
C GLY A 38 -18.50 -11.55 -20.57
N ILE A 39 -17.59 -10.59 -20.85
CA ILE A 39 -16.44 -10.28 -19.97
C ILE A 39 -16.90 -9.30 -18.90
N ASP A 40 -16.86 -9.74 -17.63
CA ASP A 40 -17.24 -8.92 -16.48
C ASP A 40 -16.07 -8.07 -15.98
N VAL A 41 -16.02 -6.81 -16.43
CA VAL A 41 -14.95 -5.85 -16.02
C VAL A 41 -15.10 -5.36 -14.58
N SER A 42 -16.27 -5.48 -13.98
CA SER A 42 -16.55 -5.21 -12.57
C SER A 42 -17.72 -6.08 -12.11
N PRO A 43 -17.49 -7.36 -11.82
CA PRO A 43 -18.55 -8.36 -11.68
C PRO A 43 -19.51 -8.09 -10.51
N LEU A 44 -19.07 -7.34 -9.49
CA LEU A 44 -19.89 -7.04 -8.31
C LEU A 44 -20.61 -5.69 -8.43
N GLN A 45 -20.04 -4.72 -9.16
CA GLN A 45 -20.59 -3.36 -9.27
C GLN A 45 -21.36 -3.15 -10.60
N ALA A 46 -20.86 -3.71 -11.67
CA ALA A 46 -21.40 -3.51 -13.01
C ALA A 46 -21.39 -4.83 -13.79
N PRO A 47 -22.07 -5.91 -13.29
CA PRO A 47 -22.05 -7.22 -13.94
C PRO A 47 -22.68 -7.14 -15.33
N VAL A 48 -22.00 -7.73 -16.30
CA VAL A 48 -22.46 -7.80 -17.71
C VAL A 48 -23.74 -8.66 -17.81
N ARG A 49 -23.83 -9.72 -16.99
CA ARG A 49 -25.03 -10.56 -16.91
C ARG A 49 -26.12 -9.84 -16.10
N GLY A 50 -27.27 -9.64 -16.72
CA GLY A 50 -28.42 -8.98 -16.08
C GLY A 50 -28.52 -7.49 -16.33
N ILE A 51 -27.45 -6.81 -16.78
CA ILE A 51 -27.55 -5.43 -17.27
C ILE A 51 -28.17 -5.44 -18.66
N ARG A 52 -29.29 -4.72 -18.82
CA ARG A 52 -29.81 -4.40 -20.14
C ARG A 52 -28.88 -3.37 -20.78
N ALA A 53 -28.67 -3.46 -22.09
CA ALA A 53 -27.75 -2.62 -22.87
C ALA A 53 -27.89 -1.09 -22.66
N MET A 54 -28.99 -0.63 -22.10
CA MET A 54 -29.30 0.78 -21.86
C MET A 54 -29.42 1.12 -20.36
N THR A 55 -29.08 0.19 -19.45
CA THR A 55 -29.15 0.47 -18.01
C THR A 55 -27.87 1.17 -17.56
N PRO A 56 -27.92 2.43 -17.12
CA PRO A 56 -26.71 3.13 -16.66
C PRO A 56 -26.25 2.59 -15.30
N VAL A 57 -24.93 2.60 -15.11
CA VAL A 57 -24.28 2.44 -13.80
C VAL A 57 -23.99 3.84 -13.27
N TRP A 58 -24.62 4.19 -12.14
CA TRP A 58 -24.52 5.51 -11.55
C TRP A 58 -23.27 5.67 -10.71
N GLY A 59 -22.80 6.92 -10.58
CA GLY A 59 -21.69 7.28 -9.72
C GLY A 59 -22.02 7.16 -8.23
N GLU A 60 -21.01 6.84 -7.45
CA GLU A 60 -21.09 6.68 -6.00
C GLU A 60 -21.00 8.01 -5.25
N ASP A 61 -21.77 8.13 -4.17
CA ASP A 61 -21.82 9.35 -3.36
C ASP A 61 -20.60 9.56 -2.46
N ALA A 62 -19.91 8.51 -2.06
CA ALA A 62 -18.75 8.63 -1.21
C ALA A 62 -17.68 9.52 -1.85
N LYS A 63 -17.07 10.39 -1.03
CA LYS A 63 -16.10 11.42 -1.47
C LYS A 63 -14.94 10.81 -2.29
N MET A 64 -14.49 9.61 -1.95
CA MET A 64 -13.39 8.95 -2.63
C MET A 64 -13.68 8.63 -4.11
N TYR A 65 -14.95 8.42 -4.46
CA TYR A 65 -15.36 8.08 -5.84
C TYR A 65 -15.68 9.31 -6.69
N GLN A 66 -15.74 10.50 -6.09
CA GLN A 66 -16.00 11.76 -6.78
C GLN A 66 -17.21 11.72 -7.72
N LYS A 67 -18.28 11.01 -7.33
CA LYS A 67 -19.50 10.82 -8.14
C LYS A 67 -19.30 10.00 -9.44
N LEU A 68 -18.23 9.23 -9.52
CA LEU A 68 -18.01 8.21 -10.56
C LEU A 68 -18.51 6.84 -10.08
N PRO A 69 -18.86 5.91 -11.00
CA PRO A 69 -18.93 4.49 -10.67
C PRO A 69 -17.61 4.02 -10.06
N ALA A 70 -17.65 3.26 -8.96
CA ALA A 70 -16.46 2.91 -8.18
C ALA A 70 -15.35 2.28 -9.02
N PHE A 71 -15.70 1.38 -9.96
CA PHE A 71 -14.73 0.71 -10.83
C PHE A 71 -14.01 1.64 -11.81
N LEU A 72 -14.60 2.80 -12.16
CA LEU A 72 -13.96 3.84 -12.96
C LEU A 72 -13.20 4.84 -12.08
N ALA A 73 -13.73 5.10 -10.88
CA ALA A 73 -13.09 5.99 -9.91
C ALA A 73 -11.73 5.47 -9.43
N ASP A 74 -11.49 4.18 -9.52
CA ASP A 74 -10.21 3.54 -9.18
C ASP A 74 -9.06 4.03 -10.05
N SER A 75 -9.36 4.52 -11.24
CA SER A 75 -8.39 5.14 -12.15
C SER A 75 -8.13 6.62 -11.89
N LEU A 76 -8.82 7.25 -10.94
CA LEU A 76 -8.57 8.65 -10.58
C LEU A 76 -7.15 8.82 -10.03
N PRO A 77 -6.52 9.98 -10.27
CA PRO A 77 -5.26 10.29 -9.63
C PRO A 77 -5.44 10.32 -8.11
N ASP A 78 -4.49 9.72 -7.40
CA ASP A 78 -4.38 9.76 -5.94
C ASP A 78 -3.81 11.08 -5.42
N ALA A 79 -3.32 11.10 -4.16
CA ALA A 79 -2.79 12.32 -3.56
C ALA A 79 -1.59 12.88 -4.34
N TRP A 80 -0.63 12.04 -4.74
CA TRP A 80 0.52 12.46 -5.56
C TRP A 80 0.09 12.85 -6.98
N GLY A 81 -0.68 12.00 -7.63
CA GLY A 81 -1.20 12.28 -8.98
C GLY A 81 -2.08 13.53 -9.04
N ASN A 82 -2.85 13.83 -7.97
CA ASN A 82 -3.62 15.08 -7.87
C ASN A 82 -2.70 16.31 -7.73
N GLN A 83 -1.57 16.23 -7.04
CA GLN A 83 -0.60 17.35 -7.02
C GLN A 83 -0.08 17.65 -8.42
N LEU A 84 0.26 16.62 -9.18
CA LEU A 84 0.71 16.77 -10.56
C LEU A 84 -0.41 17.29 -11.47
N PHE A 85 -1.63 16.83 -11.30
CA PHE A 85 -2.80 17.34 -12.03
C PHE A 85 -3.04 18.83 -11.74
N GLU A 86 -2.93 19.27 -10.48
CA GLU A 86 -3.09 20.68 -10.12
C GLU A 86 -2.01 21.57 -10.74
N LEU A 87 -0.75 21.14 -10.75
CA LEU A 87 0.33 21.86 -11.43
C LEU A 87 0.07 21.96 -12.94
N TRP A 88 -0.33 20.84 -13.56
CA TRP A 88 -0.71 20.83 -14.97
C TRP A 88 -1.86 21.80 -15.27
N ARG A 89 -2.91 21.79 -14.42
CA ARG A 89 -4.07 22.67 -14.53
C ARG A 89 -3.66 24.15 -14.47
N ILE A 90 -2.83 24.50 -13.49
CA ILE A 90 -2.34 25.88 -13.31
C ILE A 90 -1.55 26.34 -14.53
N GLN A 91 -0.61 25.50 -15.04
CA GLN A 91 0.19 25.81 -16.24
C GLN A 91 -0.67 26.00 -17.49
N ASN A 92 -1.81 25.30 -17.58
CA ASN A 92 -2.73 25.42 -18.70
C ASN A 92 -3.84 26.47 -18.47
N HIS A 93 -3.75 27.26 -17.40
CA HIS A 93 -4.71 28.33 -17.04
C HIS A 93 -6.18 27.85 -16.96
N ILE A 94 -6.42 26.62 -16.48
CA ILE A 94 -7.74 26.04 -16.34
C ILE A 94 -8.29 26.38 -14.94
N PRO A 95 -9.46 27.09 -14.82
CA PRO A 95 -10.05 27.40 -13.53
C PRO A 95 -10.45 26.13 -12.76
N ASN A 96 -10.21 26.11 -11.44
CA ASN A 96 -10.54 24.95 -10.60
C ASN A 96 -12.07 24.69 -10.54
N ALA A 97 -12.89 25.76 -10.61
CA ALA A 97 -14.33 25.65 -10.56
C ALA A 97 -14.94 24.86 -11.74
N ASP A 98 -14.20 24.73 -12.83
CA ASP A 98 -14.64 24.08 -14.07
C ASP A 98 -14.25 22.61 -14.14
N ILE A 99 -13.46 22.12 -13.18
CA ILE A 99 -12.94 20.74 -13.19
C ILE A 99 -14.01 19.74 -12.76
N THR A 100 -14.20 18.73 -13.57
CA THR A 100 -15.02 17.56 -13.28
C THR A 100 -14.14 16.32 -13.06
N PRO A 101 -14.66 15.22 -12.47
CA PRO A 101 -13.93 13.96 -12.41
C PRO A 101 -13.57 13.39 -13.79
N LEU A 102 -14.36 13.71 -14.83
CA LEU A 102 -14.07 13.26 -16.20
C LEU A 102 -12.81 13.95 -16.75
N ASP A 103 -12.55 15.20 -16.38
CA ASP A 103 -11.33 15.91 -16.78
C ASP A 103 -10.08 15.22 -16.18
N LYS A 104 -10.18 14.74 -14.92
CA LYS A 104 -9.11 13.97 -14.28
C LYS A 104 -8.88 12.62 -14.96
N LEU A 105 -9.96 11.90 -15.33
CA LEU A 105 -9.85 10.65 -16.09
C LEU A 105 -9.28 10.89 -17.50
N SER A 106 -9.68 11.97 -18.16
CA SER A 106 -9.12 12.38 -19.44
C SER A 106 -7.63 12.75 -19.34
N PHE A 107 -7.22 13.34 -18.21
CA PHE A 107 -5.81 13.61 -17.92
C PHE A 107 -5.03 12.31 -17.70
N ILE A 108 -5.60 11.29 -17.05
CA ILE A 108 -5.01 9.96 -16.95
C ILE A 108 -4.92 9.31 -18.34
N GLY A 109 -5.98 9.37 -19.13
CA GLY A 109 -6.01 8.82 -20.50
C GLY A 109 -5.66 7.33 -20.54
N LYS A 110 -4.56 7.01 -21.23
CA LYS A 110 -4.04 5.63 -21.38
C LYS A 110 -3.03 5.22 -20.29
N ARG A 111 -2.70 6.11 -19.38
CA ARG A 111 -1.57 5.98 -18.44
C ARG A 111 -1.94 5.33 -17.10
N GLY A 112 -3.20 4.98 -16.89
CA GLY A 112 -3.70 4.39 -15.65
C GLY A 112 -3.01 3.07 -15.25
N MET A 113 -3.19 2.70 -13.98
CA MET A 113 -2.96 1.33 -13.56
C MET A 113 -4.04 0.44 -14.20
N GLY A 114 -3.66 -0.81 -14.47
CA GLY A 114 -4.57 -1.73 -15.17
C GLY A 114 -4.70 -1.46 -16.66
N ALA A 115 -5.81 -1.89 -17.25
CA ALA A 115 -6.05 -1.85 -18.68
C ALA A 115 -7.15 -0.87 -19.13
N LEU A 116 -7.84 -0.19 -18.19
CA LEU A 116 -8.82 0.83 -18.55
C LEU A 116 -8.14 2.07 -19.12
N GLU A 117 -8.70 2.61 -20.19
CA GLU A 117 -8.23 3.82 -20.84
C GLU A 117 -9.40 4.76 -21.09
N PHE A 118 -9.15 6.08 -21.07
CA PHE A 118 -10.18 7.12 -21.15
C PHE A 118 -9.89 8.05 -22.32
N LEU A 119 -10.82 8.16 -23.28
CA LEU A 119 -10.66 8.99 -24.46
C LEU A 119 -11.80 10.02 -24.61
N PRO A 120 -11.51 11.26 -25.02
CA PRO A 120 -10.20 11.76 -25.42
C PRO A 120 -9.27 11.95 -24.23
N GLU A 121 -7.97 11.77 -24.44
CA GLU A 121 -6.93 12.15 -23.47
C GLU A 121 -6.48 13.59 -23.74
N VAL A 122 -6.25 14.35 -22.64
CA VAL A 122 -5.79 15.76 -22.75
C VAL A 122 -4.28 15.90 -22.71
N THR A 123 -3.58 14.87 -22.24
CA THR A 123 -2.11 14.80 -22.27
C THR A 123 -1.70 13.57 -23.05
N LYS A 124 -1.03 13.77 -24.18
CA LYS A 124 -0.58 12.67 -25.02
C LYS A 124 0.79 12.17 -24.58
N ALA A 125 0.91 10.88 -24.35
CA ALA A 125 2.16 10.17 -24.14
C ALA A 125 2.43 9.27 -25.35
N ASP A 126 2.65 9.88 -26.50
CA ASP A 126 2.73 9.15 -27.78
C ASP A 126 4.05 8.40 -27.99
N LYS A 127 5.09 8.70 -27.19
CA LYS A 127 6.42 8.09 -27.32
C LYS A 127 7.01 7.74 -25.96
N ALA A 128 7.67 6.59 -25.90
CA ALA A 128 8.50 6.20 -24.77
C ALA A 128 9.80 7.00 -24.79
N GLU A 129 9.78 8.21 -24.24
CA GLU A 129 10.96 9.05 -24.13
C GLU A 129 11.97 8.45 -23.14
N MET A 130 13.26 8.66 -23.41
CA MET A 130 14.31 8.43 -22.42
C MET A 130 14.08 9.34 -21.21
N ILE A 131 14.23 8.79 -20.02
CA ILE A 131 13.98 9.51 -18.77
C ILE A 131 15.30 9.73 -18.05
N ASP A 132 15.59 10.99 -17.73
CA ASP A 132 16.57 11.33 -16.71
C ASP A 132 15.94 11.17 -15.32
N VAL A 133 16.18 10.01 -14.71
CA VAL A 133 15.58 9.64 -13.42
C VAL A 133 16.05 10.57 -12.30
N LYS A 134 17.27 11.12 -12.39
CA LYS A 134 17.81 12.09 -11.42
C LYS A 134 17.00 13.37 -11.42
N SER A 135 16.91 14.01 -12.58
CA SER A 135 16.15 15.26 -12.71
C SER A 135 14.68 15.07 -12.31
N LEU A 136 14.11 13.89 -12.57
CA LEU A 136 12.76 13.56 -12.10
C LEU A 136 12.68 13.45 -10.57
N ALA A 137 13.66 12.82 -9.92
CA ALA A 137 13.69 12.66 -8.47
C ALA A 137 13.80 14.02 -7.77
N ASP A 138 14.74 14.88 -8.22
CA ASP A 138 14.96 16.22 -7.68
C ASP A 138 13.70 17.10 -7.81
N LEU A 139 13.04 17.06 -8.98
CA LEU A 139 11.82 17.81 -9.21
C LEU A 139 10.64 17.26 -8.40
N ALA A 140 10.52 15.94 -8.30
CA ALA A 140 9.45 15.30 -7.54
C ALA A 140 9.56 15.60 -6.04
N GLU A 141 10.77 15.58 -5.46
CA GLU A 141 11.01 15.94 -4.06
C GLU A 141 10.61 17.39 -3.80
N ARG A 142 11.02 18.33 -4.66
CA ARG A 142 10.67 19.73 -4.54
C ARG A 142 9.16 19.95 -4.62
N ILE A 143 8.46 19.35 -5.58
CA ILE A 143 7.00 19.43 -5.71
C ILE A 143 6.32 18.85 -4.45
N PHE A 144 6.84 17.75 -3.92
CA PHE A 144 6.27 17.12 -2.73
C PHE A 144 6.38 18.02 -1.49
N ILE A 145 7.49 18.75 -1.34
CA ILE A 145 7.73 19.67 -0.22
C ILE A 145 6.93 20.96 -0.38
N GLU A 146 7.00 21.60 -1.55
CA GLU A 146 6.45 22.94 -1.82
C GLU A 146 4.96 22.89 -2.19
N ARG A 147 4.46 21.74 -2.64
CA ARG A 147 3.06 21.50 -3.06
C ARG A 147 2.60 22.53 -4.11
N GLU A 148 1.50 23.24 -3.82
CA GLU A 148 0.90 24.22 -4.73
C GLU A 148 1.79 25.46 -4.97
N ASN A 149 2.80 25.68 -4.13
CA ASN A 149 3.74 26.77 -4.24
C ASN A 149 4.98 26.41 -5.09
N ALA A 150 5.07 25.19 -5.61
CA ALA A 150 6.19 24.78 -6.44
C ALA A 150 6.26 25.60 -7.73
N HIS A 151 7.34 26.37 -7.87
CA HIS A 151 7.63 27.12 -9.10
C HIS A 151 8.46 26.25 -10.04
N ILE A 152 7.93 26.01 -11.24
CA ILE A 152 8.63 25.29 -12.30
C ILE A 152 9.41 26.31 -13.14
N MET A 153 10.73 26.16 -13.15
CA MET A 153 11.60 27.02 -13.94
C MET A 153 11.50 26.67 -15.44
N PRO A 154 11.70 27.62 -16.35
CA PRO A 154 11.60 27.37 -17.80
C PRO A 154 12.47 26.19 -18.28
N GLU A 155 13.68 26.05 -17.75
CA GLU A 155 14.61 24.98 -18.05
C GLU A 155 14.12 23.58 -17.57
N GLU A 156 13.19 23.54 -16.63
CA GLU A 156 12.61 22.31 -16.08
C GLU A 156 11.35 21.86 -16.83
N SER A 157 10.92 22.59 -17.83
CA SER A 157 9.66 22.31 -18.53
C SER A 157 9.62 20.90 -19.14
N ILE A 158 10.75 20.41 -19.67
CA ILE A 158 10.88 19.05 -20.21
C ILE A 158 10.78 18.02 -19.09
N THR A 159 11.52 18.24 -17.99
CA THR A 159 11.47 17.34 -16.82
C THR A 159 10.09 17.31 -16.20
N MET A 160 9.41 18.47 -16.10
CA MET A 160 8.04 18.55 -15.62
C MET A 160 7.08 17.78 -16.53
N GLN A 161 7.22 17.89 -17.85
CA GLN A 161 6.40 17.16 -18.78
C GLN A 161 6.62 15.64 -18.68
N SER A 162 7.88 15.22 -18.51
CA SER A 162 8.22 13.82 -18.25
C SER A 162 7.59 13.35 -16.92
N LEU A 163 7.68 14.15 -15.84
CA LEU A 163 7.09 13.83 -14.55
C LEU A 163 5.56 13.73 -14.62
N LEU A 164 4.89 14.65 -15.31
CA LEU A 164 3.45 14.59 -15.58
C LEU A 164 3.08 13.32 -16.34
N THR A 165 3.95 12.85 -17.22
CA THR A 165 3.73 11.63 -17.98
C THR A 165 3.84 10.39 -17.08
N VAL A 166 4.87 10.28 -16.24
CA VAL A 166 5.20 9.04 -15.51
C VAL A 166 4.70 9.00 -14.07
N GLY A 167 4.37 10.14 -13.46
CA GLY A 167 4.06 10.25 -12.03
C GLY A 167 2.59 10.13 -11.66
N THR A 168 1.67 10.12 -12.60
CA THR A 168 0.25 10.41 -12.34
C THR A 168 -0.64 9.22 -12.03
N SER A 169 -0.18 7.98 -12.19
CA SER A 169 -1.10 6.83 -12.30
C SER A 169 -0.93 5.73 -11.24
N ALA A 170 0.05 5.82 -10.36
CA ALA A 170 0.25 4.81 -9.31
C ALA A 170 -0.21 5.33 -7.96
N GLY A 171 -1.11 4.60 -7.28
CA GLY A 171 -1.77 4.98 -6.03
C GLY A 171 -0.84 5.39 -4.88
N GLY A 172 -1.30 6.23 -3.92
CA GLY A 172 -0.60 6.60 -2.69
C GLY A 172 -0.12 8.05 -2.61
N ARG A 173 0.47 8.43 -1.46
CA ARG A 173 0.88 9.82 -1.15
C ARG A 173 2.33 10.12 -1.50
N GLN A 174 3.20 9.10 -1.49
CA GLN A 174 4.62 9.23 -1.74
C GLN A 174 4.89 9.55 -3.22
N PRO A 175 5.85 10.44 -3.53
CA PRO A 175 6.29 10.69 -4.90
C PRO A 175 6.78 9.42 -5.58
N LYS A 176 6.33 9.20 -6.81
CA LYS A 176 6.66 8.00 -7.57
C LYS A 176 6.60 8.24 -9.07
N ALA A 177 7.24 7.35 -9.82
CA ALA A 177 7.24 7.36 -11.28
C ALA A 177 7.03 5.95 -11.84
N ILE A 178 6.34 5.87 -12.97
CA ILE A 178 6.17 4.64 -13.74
C ILE A 178 7.25 4.61 -14.80
N ILE A 179 8.18 3.67 -14.67
CA ILE A 179 9.31 3.54 -15.58
C ILE A 179 9.35 2.17 -16.23
N ALA A 180 10.00 2.08 -17.37
CA ALA A 180 10.36 0.84 -18.03
C ALA A 180 11.88 0.74 -18.11
N ILE A 181 12.43 -0.41 -17.75
CA ILE A 181 13.88 -0.66 -17.76
C ILE A 181 14.17 -1.77 -18.75
N ASN A 182 15.06 -1.51 -19.69
CA ASN A 182 15.52 -2.51 -20.63
C ASN A 182 16.30 -3.60 -19.90
N LYS A 183 15.94 -4.86 -20.15
CA LYS A 183 16.52 -6.04 -19.46
C LYS A 183 18.01 -6.24 -19.74
N THR A 184 18.47 -5.79 -20.90
CA THR A 184 19.84 -6.01 -21.37
C THR A 184 20.73 -4.79 -21.15
N THR A 185 20.24 -3.59 -21.50
CA THR A 185 21.05 -2.37 -21.48
C THR A 185 20.90 -1.57 -20.18
N GLY A 186 19.83 -1.79 -19.42
CA GLY A 186 19.48 -0.97 -18.25
C GLY A 186 18.93 0.42 -18.61
N GLU A 187 18.70 0.72 -19.90
CA GLU A 187 18.12 1.98 -20.35
C GLU A 187 16.73 2.20 -19.73
N VAL A 188 16.51 3.42 -19.22
CA VAL A 188 15.25 3.79 -18.57
C VAL A 188 14.40 4.63 -19.50
N ARG A 189 13.14 4.24 -19.67
CA ARG A 189 12.13 4.95 -20.45
C ARG A 189 10.85 5.16 -19.67
N SER A 190 9.95 5.97 -20.21
CA SER A 190 8.58 6.06 -19.69
C SER A 190 7.91 4.70 -19.71
N GLY A 191 7.44 4.24 -18.56
CA GLY A 191 6.69 3.00 -18.38
C GLY A 191 5.19 3.14 -18.66
N GLN A 192 4.76 4.31 -19.16
CA GLN A 192 3.35 4.57 -19.50
C GLN A 192 2.98 4.10 -20.90
N VAL A 193 3.96 3.95 -21.76
CA VAL A 193 3.76 3.44 -23.14
C VAL A 193 3.89 1.91 -23.09
N ALA A 194 2.86 1.20 -23.55
CA ALA A 194 2.90 -0.24 -23.72
C ALA A 194 3.68 -0.63 -25.00
N GLY A 195 4.08 -1.89 -25.11
CA GLY A 195 4.68 -2.44 -26.33
C GLY A 195 6.18 -2.21 -26.48
N LEU A 196 6.89 -1.93 -25.39
CA LEU A 196 8.36 -1.87 -25.39
C LEU A 196 8.95 -3.29 -25.35
N GLN A 197 9.55 -3.75 -26.44
CA GLN A 197 10.24 -5.03 -26.49
C GLN A 197 11.46 -5.00 -25.57
N ASP A 198 11.69 -6.10 -24.84
CA ASP A 198 12.81 -6.29 -23.92
C ASP A 198 12.83 -5.34 -22.70
N TYR A 199 11.72 -4.72 -22.35
CA TYR A 199 11.58 -3.93 -21.14
C TYR A 199 10.70 -4.62 -20.09
N ASP A 200 11.06 -4.42 -18.82
CA ASP A 200 10.20 -4.65 -17.67
C ASP A 200 9.66 -3.33 -17.14
N TYR A 201 8.41 -3.34 -16.66
CA TYR A 201 7.70 -2.17 -16.16
C TYR A 201 7.74 -2.13 -14.64
N TYR A 202 8.03 -0.95 -14.10
CA TYR A 202 8.22 -0.75 -12.66
C TYR A 202 7.49 0.47 -12.14
N ILE A 203 7.17 0.42 -10.85
CA ILE A 203 6.86 1.58 -10.03
C ILE A 203 8.13 1.92 -9.25
N LEU A 204 8.66 3.12 -9.46
CA LEU A 204 9.78 3.69 -8.71
C LEU A 204 9.20 4.65 -7.66
N LYS A 205 9.38 4.36 -6.38
CA LYS A 205 9.04 5.24 -5.27
C LYS A 205 10.30 5.96 -4.81
N PHE A 206 10.26 7.29 -4.82
CA PHE A 206 11.40 8.10 -4.40
C PHE A 206 11.59 8.00 -2.89
N GLY A 207 12.80 7.63 -2.47
CA GLY A 207 13.13 7.42 -1.06
C GLY A 207 13.32 8.73 -0.31
N ASP A 208 12.83 8.79 0.92
CA ASP A 208 13.14 9.88 1.85
C ASP A 208 14.23 9.39 2.82
N THR A 209 15.44 9.90 2.66
CA THR A 209 16.62 9.51 3.46
C THR A 209 16.45 9.83 4.94
N LYS A 210 15.69 10.87 5.30
CA LYS A 210 15.39 11.24 6.67
C LYS A 210 14.63 10.13 7.40
N TYR A 211 13.77 9.43 6.69
CA TYR A 211 12.91 8.39 7.25
C TYR A 211 13.34 6.96 6.88
N SER A 212 14.43 6.80 6.10
CA SER A 212 14.83 5.50 5.54
C SER A 212 13.68 4.78 4.82
N SER A 213 12.82 5.52 4.11
CA SER A 213 11.56 4.99 3.62
C SER A 213 11.75 3.84 2.62
N ALA A 214 12.71 3.96 1.72
CA ALA A 214 13.03 2.93 0.73
C ALA A 214 13.61 1.66 1.38
N GLU A 215 14.50 1.84 2.36
CA GLU A 215 15.15 0.75 3.11
C GLU A 215 14.14 0.00 3.98
N ILE A 216 13.19 0.71 4.61
CA ILE A 216 12.11 0.11 5.40
C ILE A 216 11.19 -0.68 4.48
N GLU A 217 10.75 -0.12 3.34
CA GLU A 217 9.90 -0.82 2.40
C GLU A 217 10.59 -2.08 1.83
N MET A 218 11.91 -2.00 1.56
CA MET A 218 12.69 -3.16 1.13
C MET A 218 12.82 -4.22 2.23
N THR A 219 12.92 -3.79 3.50
CA THR A 219 12.94 -4.69 4.66
C THR A 219 11.61 -5.43 4.79
N TYR A 220 10.49 -4.72 4.65
CA TYR A 220 9.15 -5.30 4.68
C TYR A 220 8.89 -6.25 3.51
N TYR A 221 9.36 -5.88 2.31
CA TYR A 221 9.32 -6.77 1.15
C TYR A 221 10.02 -8.10 1.44
N GLU A 222 11.25 -8.09 1.97
CA GLU A 222 11.98 -9.33 2.25
C GLU A 222 11.28 -10.16 3.34
N MET A 223 10.78 -9.53 4.42
CA MET A 223 9.99 -10.22 5.43
C MET A 223 8.72 -10.83 4.85
N ALA A 224 8.02 -10.12 3.98
CA ALA A 224 6.81 -10.61 3.33
C ALA A 224 7.08 -11.84 2.47
N ILE A 225 8.14 -11.81 1.64
CA ILE A 225 8.57 -12.97 0.85
C ILE A 225 8.93 -14.17 1.75
N LYS A 226 9.67 -13.93 2.84
CA LYS A 226 10.01 -14.99 3.81
C LYS A 226 8.78 -15.52 4.56
N SER A 227 7.76 -14.70 4.73
CA SER A 227 6.45 -15.10 5.26
C SER A 227 5.60 -15.90 4.26
N GLY A 228 6.06 -16.07 3.02
CA GLY A 228 5.34 -16.76 1.94
C GLY A 228 4.25 -15.91 1.29
N ILE A 229 4.27 -14.59 1.45
CA ILE A 229 3.39 -13.65 0.74
C ILE A 229 3.85 -13.51 -0.71
N ASP A 230 2.89 -13.59 -1.63
CA ASP A 230 3.16 -13.34 -3.05
C ASP A 230 3.33 -11.83 -3.30
N MET A 231 4.52 -11.43 -3.74
CA MET A 231 4.85 -10.05 -4.12
C MET A 231 5.65 -10.02 -5.41
N MET A 232 5.53 -8.93 -6.16
CA MET A 232 6.34 -8.74 -7.36
C MET A 232 7.80 -8.48 -6.99
N PRO A 233 8.77 -8.92 -7.83
CA PRO A 233 10.19 -8.67 -7.61
C PRO A 233 10.48 -7.19 -7.37
N SER A 234 11.12 -6.90 -6.25
CA SER A 234 11.44 -5.56 -5.78
C SER A 234 12.91 -5.46 -5.38
N ARG A 235 13.46 -4.26 -5.47
CA ARG A 235 14.85 -3.98 -5.07
C ARG A 235 15.04 -2.50 -4.76
N LEU A 236 16.15 -2.19 -4.11
CA LEU A 236 16.62 -0.79 -4.03
C LEU A 236 17.18 -0.37 -5.39
N TYR A 237 16.92 0.88 -5.75
CA TYR A 237 17.42 1.53 -6.95
C TYR A 237 18.14 2.83 -6.56
N GLU A 238 19.44 2.87 -6.78
CA GLU A 238 20.27 4.00 -6.37
C GLU A 238 20.31 5.07 -7.46
N ILE A 239 20.08 6.32 -7.05
CA ILE A 239 20.18 7.52 -7.90
C ILE A 239 21.06 8.51 -7.14
N ASP A 240 22.26 8.81 -7.62
CA ASP A 240 23.21 9.75 -7.00
C ASP A 240 23.45 9.50 -5.50
N GLY A 241 23.57 8.25 -5.10
CA GLY A 241 23.76 7.86 -3.70
C GLY A 241 22.49 7.84 -2.85
N ASN A 242 21.36 8.31 -3.38
CA ASN A 242 20.06 8.18 -2.75
C ASN A 242 19.39 6.86 -3.11
N ARG A 243 18.87 6.16 -2.11
CA ARG A 243 18.18 4.89 -2.31
C ARG A 243 16.69 5.11 -2.51
N ASN A 244 16.16 4.44 -3.51
CA ASN A 244 14.76 4.44 -3.87
C ASN A 244 14.25 3.00 -3.90
N PHE A 245 12.96 2.80 -3.67
CA PHE A 245 12.36 1.48 -3.79
C PHE A 245 11.75 1.30 -5.18
N ILE A 246 12.05 0.17 -5.82
CA ILE A 246 11.50 -0.15 -7.13
C ILE A 246 10.86 -1.53 -7.10
N THR A 247 9.61 -1.62 -7.57
CA THR A 247 8.85 -2.86 -7.67
C THR A 247 8.33 -3.09 -9.08
N LYS A 248 8.41 -4.33 -9.56
CA LYS A 248 7.84 -4.69 -10.87
C LYS A 248 6.32 -4.58 -10.84
N ARG A 249 5.73 -4.09 -11.92
CA ARG A 249 4.27 -3.97 -12.04
C ARG A 249 3.63 -5.34 -12.22
N PHE A 250 2.59 -5.62 -11.44
CA PHE A 250 1.79 -6.85 -11.56
C PHE A 250 0.70 -6.76 -12.64
N ASP A 251 0.36 -5.54 -13.06
CA ASP A 251 -0.65 -5.28 -14.08
C ASP A 251 -0.07 -5.26 -15.50
N ARG A 252 1.10 -5.86 -15.66
CA ARG A 252 1.78 -6.06 -16.96
C ARG A 252 2.19 -7.52 -17.10
N ASP A 253 1.82 -8.13 -18.21
CA ASP A 253 2.28 -9.43 -18.66
C ASP A 253 3.04 -9.24 -19.99
N GLY A 254 4.36 -9.07 -19.89
CA GLY A 254 5.15 -8.58 -21.00
C GLY A 254 4.68 -7.21 -21.47
N GLU A 255 4.26 -7.13 -22.74
CA GLU A 255 3.72 -5.89 -23.34
C GLU A 255 2.23 -5.66 -23.08
N ARG A 256 1.53 -6.68 -22.54
CA ARG A 256 0.07 -6.63 -22.32
C ARG A 256 -0.28 -5.98 -21.00
N LYS A 257 -1.39 -5.24 -21.03
CA LYS A 257 -2.02 -4.72 -19.82
C LYS A 257 -3.00 -5.73 -19.26
N LEU A 258 -2.91 -6.03 -17.95
CA LEU A 258 -3.95 -6.75 -17.24
C LEU A 258 -4.94 -5.75 -16.63
N HIS A 259 -6.24 -6.06 -16.68
CA HIS A 259 -7.23 -5.23 -16.02
C HIS A 259 -7.11 -5.39 -14.50
N THR A 260 -7.22 -4.27 -13.77
CA THR A 260 -7.02 -4.23 -12.30
C THR A 260 -8.14 -3.47 -11.64
N GLN A 261 -8.59 -3.96 -10.49
CA GLN A 261 -9.44 -3.19 -9.57
C GLN A 261 -9.01 -3.41 -8.12
N THR A 262 -9.01 -2.34 -7.34
CA THR A 262 -8.83 -2.45 -5.90
C THR A 262 -10.09 -3.01 -5.23
N LEU A 263 -9.97 -3.49 -3.98
CA LEU A 263 -11.12 -3.90 -3.18
C LEU A 263 -12.13 -2.75 -3.03
N ALA A 264 -11.63 -1.51 -2.86
CA ALA A 264 -12.47 -0.32 -2.80
C ALA A 264 -13.33 -0.12 -4.06
N ALA A 265 -12.83 -0.54 -5.22
CA ALA A 265 -13.54 -0.38 -6.50
C ALA A 265 -14.49 -1.55 -6.80
N ILE A 266 -14.07 -2.77 -6.50
CA ILE A 266 -14.84 -3.96 -6.83
C ILE A 266 -15.98 -4.24 -5.84
N SER A 267 -15.80 -3.80 -4.58
CA SER A 267 -16.78 -3.94 -3.49
C SER A 267 -16.71 -2.74 -2.54
N PRO A 268 -17.28 -1.58 -2.91
CA PRO A 268 -17.19 -0.32 -2.16
C PRO A 268 -17.70 -0.37 -0.72
N GLU A 269 -18.61 -1.31 -0.45
CA GLU A 269 -19.19 -1.55 0.87
C GLU A 269 -18.28 -2.38 1.81
N THR A 270 -17.18 -2.92 1.29
CA THR A 270 -16.29 -3.79 2.05
C THR A 270 -15.25 -2.97 2.81
N ASP A 271 -15.17 -3.18 4.13
CA ASP A 271 -14.24 -2.52 5.06
C ASP A 271 -13.53 -3.51 6.00
N SER A 272 -13.61 -4.81 5.71
CA SER A 272 -13.11 -5.88 6.58
C SER A 272 -12.40 -6.98 5.81
N TYR A 273 -11.53 -7.71 6.50
CA TYR A 273 -10.87 -8.90 5.94
C TYR A 273 -11.85 -10.04 5.64
N GLU A 274 -12.92 -10.16 6.44
CA GLU A 274 -14.02 -11.08 6.14
C GLU A 274 -14.68 -10.74 4.81
N GLY A 275 -14.92 -9.45 4.58
CA GLY A 275 -15.46 -8.96 3.32
C GLY A 275 -14.52 -9.24 2.14
N LEU A 276 -13.20 -9.06 2.32
CA LEU A 276 -12.20 -9.37 1.31
C LEU A 276 -12.22 -10.87 0.94
N VAL A 277 -12.28 -11.78 1.94
CA VAL A 277 -12.43 -13.24 1.68
C VAL A 277 -13.76 -13.53 0.96
N ALA A 278 -14.84 -12.85 1.34
CA ALA A 278 -16.13 -13.01 0.66
C ALA A 278 -16.07 -12.56 -0.80
N VAL A 279 -15.33 -11.48 -1.12
CA VAL A 279 -15.07 -11.03 -2.50
C VAL A 279 -14.27 -12.09 -3.26
N CYS A 280 -13.20 -12.64 -2.70
CA CYS A 280 -12.45 -13.74 -3.33
C CYS A 280 -13.38 -14.88 -3.75
N ARG A 281 -14.32 -15.28 -2.89
CA ARG A 281 -15.28 -16.35 -3.19
C ARG A 281 -16.32 -15.96 -4.24
N LYS A 282 -16.83 -14.72 -4.20
CA LYS A 282 -17.76 -14.21 -5.22
C LYS A 282 -17.11 -14.16 -6.62
N LEU A 283 -15.80 -13.93 -6.66
CA LEU A 283 -14.99 -13.96 -7.89
C LEU A 283 -14.55 -15.38 -8.28
N HIS A 284 -14.94 -16.41 -7.51
CA HIS A 284 -14.56 -17.81 -7.72
C HIS A 284 -13.05 -18.06 -7.69
N LEU A 285 -12.32 -17.28 -6.86
CA LEU A 285 -10.89 -17.48 -6.70
C LEU A 285 -10.58 -18.78 -5.92
N PRO A 286 -9.40 -19.38 -6.13
CA PRO A 286 -9.02 -20.58 -5.43
C PRO A 286 -8.86 -20.35 -3.92
N GLU A 287 -8.98 -21.41 -3.11
CA GLU A 287 -8.83 -21.34 -1.65
C GLU A 287 -7.42 -20.85 -1.23
N THR A 288 -6.43 -21.03 -2.08
CA THR A 288 -5.07 -20.47 -1.88
C THR A 288 -5.09 -18.95 -1.76
N ASP A 289 -5.97 -18.26 -2.48
CA ASP A 289 -6.09 -16.80 -2.42
C ASP A 289 -6.74 -16.36 -1.10
N CYS A 290 -7.69 -17.16 -0.55
CA CYS A 290 -8.23 -16.92 0.78
C CYS A 290 -7.16 -17.13 1.88
N GLN A 291 -6.28 -18.13 1.72
CA GLN A 291 -5.14 -18.33 2.62
C GLN A 291 -4.13 -17.20 2.51
N GLU A 292 -3.90 -16.68 1.31
CA GLU A 292 -3.05 -15.52 1.07
C GLU A 292 -3.60 -14.25 1.75
N VAL A 293 -4.92 -14.01 1.68
CA VAL A 293 -5.58 -12.92 2.41
C VAL A 293 -5.33 -13.05 3.92
N PHE A 294 -5.47 -14.25 4.47
CA PHE A 294 -5.19 -14.50 5.89
C PHE A 294 -3.72 -14.27 6.24
N ARG A 295 -2.80 -14.69 5.39
CA ARG A 295 -1.36 -14.48 5.57
C ARG A 295 -1.03 -12.98 5.61
N ARG A 296 -1.62 -12.19 4.72
CA ARG A 296 -1.48 -10.72 4.70
C ARG A 296 -2.09 -10.06 5.94
N LEU A 297 -3.25 -10.53 6.40
CA LEU A 297 -3.84 -10.08 7.67
C LEU A 297 -2.87 -10.29 8.83
N VAL A 298 -2.37 -11.51 9.00
CA VAL A 298 -1.42 -11.85 10.07
C VAL A 298 -0.14 -11.02 9.96
N PHE A 299 0.39 -10.87 8.75
CA PHE A 299 1.57 -10.05 8.51
C PHE A 299 1.32 -8.59 8.89
N ASN A 300 0.23 -7.98 8.43
CA ASN A 300 -0.10 -6.58 8.72
C ASN A 300 -0.24 -6.34 10.23
N VAL A 301 -0.93 -7.25 10.94
CA VAL A 301 -1.10 -7.14 12.38
C VAL A 301 0.23 -7.27 13.12
N LEU A 302 1.00 -8.32 12.86
CA LEU A 302 2.23 -8.61 13.60
C LEU A 302 3.37 -7.66 13.24
N SER A 303 3.44 -7.19 11.98
CA SER A 303 4.45 -6.21 11.54
C SER A 303 4.09 -4.76 11.83
N ASN A 304 2.92 -4.52 12.41
CA ASN A 304 2.37 -3.18 12.64
C ASN A 304 2.23 -2.34 11.34
N ASN A 305 1.90 -2.98 10.22
CA ASN A 305 1.48 -2.27 9.02
C ASN A 305 0.00 -1.89 9.16
N THR A 306 -0.26 -0.67 9.62
CA THR A 306 -1.61 -0.18 9.93
C THR A 306 -2.29 0.54 8.75
N ASP A 307 -1.61 0.71 7.61
CA ASP A 307 -2.18 1.31 6.40
C ASP A 307 -2.82 0.27 5.47
N ASP A 308 -3.44 -0.73 6.06
CA ASP A 308 -4.06 -1.87 5.39
C ASP A 308 -5.47 -1.54 4.85
N HIS A 309 -5.61 -0.38 4.20
CA HIS A 309 -6.89 0.07 3.66
C HIS A 309 -7.30 -0.68 2.38
N THR A 310 -8.56 -0.59 2.00
CA THR A 310 -9.16 -1.33 0.88
C THR A 310 -8.53 -1.06 -0.49
N LYS A 311 -7.80 0.04 -0.67
CA LYS A 311 -7.02 0.30 -1.89
C LYS A 311 -5.68 -0.42 -1.94
N ASN A 312 -5.22 -1.03 -0.83
CA ASN A 312 -3.98 -1.82 -0.79
C ASN A 312 -4.22 -3.32 -1.06
N PHE A 313 -5.44 -3.66 -1.46
CA PHE A 313 -5.80 -5.00 -1.95
C PHE A 313 -6.40 -4.87 -3.34
N SER A 314 -5.87 -5.60 -4.31
CA SER A 314 -6.32 -5.55 -5.69
C SER A 314 -6.59 -6.94 -6.26
N PHE A 315 -7.37 -6.93 -7.31
CA PHE A 315 -7.63 -8.09 -8.15
C PHE A 315 -7.20 -7.78 -9.58
N VAL A 316 -6.74 -8.78 -10.29
CA VAL A 316 -6.32 -8.66 -11.69
C VAL A 316 -7.14 -9.62 -12.55
N MET A 317 -7.46 -9.19 -13.78
CA MET A 317 -8.19 -9.97 -14.75
C MET A 317 -7.41 -9.98 -16.07
N ASP A 318 -7.29 -11.15 -16.67
CA ASP A 318 -6.73 -11.32 -18.01
C ASP A 318 -7.77 -11.09 -19.12
N GLU A 319 -7.33 -11.17 -20.37
CA GLU A 319 -8.19 -11.01 -21.55
C GLU A 319 -9.26 -12.11 -21.70
N ALA A 320 -9.08 -13.25 -21.00
CA ALA A 320 -10.09 -14.32 -20.94
C ALA A 320 -11.18 -14.04 -19.90
N GLY A 321 -11.06 -12.95 -19.13
CA GLY A 321 -12.00 -12.58 -18.08
C GLY A 321 -11.80 -13.35 -16.76
N LEU A 322 -10.64 -13.97 -16.59
CA LEU A 322 -10.31 -14.74 -15.37
C LEU A 322 -9.69 -13.81 -14.31
N TRP A 323 -10.39 -13.70 -13.18
CA TRP A 323 -9.95 -12.94 -12.03
C TRP A 323 -9.01 -13.73 -11.13
N ARG A 324 -8.07 -13.04 -10.47
CA ARG A 324 -7.21 -13.57 -9.40
C ARG A 324 -6.87 -12.45 -8.40
N LEU A 325 -6.48 -12.81 -7.20
CA LEU A 325 -5.91 -11.85 -6.25
C LEU A 325 -4.58 -11.33 -6.81
N SER A 326 -4.33 -10.03 -6.72
CA SER A 326 -3.02 -9.47 -7.12
C SER A 326 -1.93 -9.89 -6.14
N PRO A 327 -0.65 -9.92 -6.56
CA PRO A 327 0.45 -9.87 -5.61
C PRO A 327 0.26 -8.72 -4.62
N ALA A 328 0.78 -8.87 -3.39
CA ALA A 328 0.73 -7.82 -2.38
C ALA A 328 1.64 -6.65 -2.77
N TYR A 329 1.30 -5.46 -2.30
CA TYR A 329 2.06 -4.23 -2.48
C TYR A 329 1.80 -3.27 -1.32
N ASP A 330 2.61 -2.22 -1.20
CA ASP A 330 2.50 -1.22 -0.13
C ASP A 330 2.56 -1.82 1.29
N LEU A 331 3.32 -2.91 1.47
CA LEU A 331 3.61 -3.44 2.79
C LEU A 331 4.79 -2.67 3.38
N THR A 332 4.54 -1.86 4.40
CA THR A 332 5.56 -1.02 5.02
C THR A 332 5.16 -0.60 6.42
N TYR A 333 6.10 -0.06 7.18
CA TYR A 333 5.82 0.61 8.44
C TYR A 333 5.43 2.06 8.20
N ILE A 334 4.33 2.50 8.81
CA ILE A 334 3.88 3.88 8.68
C ILE A 334 4.56 4.76 9.72
N ILE A 335 5.39 5.67 9.24
CA ILE A 335 6.02 6.69 10.06
C ILE A 335 5.11 7.92 10.10
N ASP A 336 4.58 8.22 11.29
CA ASP A 336 3.81 9.46 11.49
C ASP A 336 4.75 10.67 11.55
N THR A 337 4.82 11.39 10.45
CA THR A 337 5.67 12.58 10.31
C THR A 337 5.04 13.86 10.81
N GLY A 338 3.75 13.84 11.19
CA GLY A 338 3.00 15.06 11.51
C GLY A 338 2.01 14.96 12.66
N GLY A 339 1.97 13.84 13.40
CA GLY A 339 0.99 13.63 14.47
C GLY A 339 -0.45 13.52 13.94
N TYR A 340 -0.60 13.19 12.66
CA TYR A 340 -1.89 13.08 11.98
C TYR A 340 -2.46 11.66 11.96
N LEU A 341 -1.62 10.66 12.28
CA LEU A 341 -2.11 9.31 12.47
C LEU A 341 -2.51 9.19 13.95
N PRO A 342 -3.80 9.27 14.26
CA PRO A 342 -4.23 8.88 15.59
C PRO A 342 -3.80 7.43 15.80
N ASN A 343 -3.73 6.96 17.04
CA ASN A 343 -3.63 5.53 17.39
C ASN A 343 -4.90 4.79 16.91
N THR A 344 -5.16 4.84 15.60
CA THR A 344 -6.42 4.41 14.98
C THR A 344 -6.47 2.92 14.73
N GLY A 345 -5.33 2.22 14.89
CA GLY A 345 -5.23 0.81 14.57
C GLY A 345 -5.22 0.56 13.06
N HIS A 346 -5.68 -0.61 12.66
CA HIS A 346 -5.80 -1.01 11.27
C HIS A 346 -6.91 -0.26 10.54
N CYS A 347 -6.80 -0.16 9.20
CA CYS A 347 -7.83 0.46 8.37
C CYS A 347 -8.98 -0.51 8.06
N MET A 348 -8.73 -1.82 8.07
CA MET A 348 -9.75 -2.84 7.85
C MET A 348 -10.07 -3.60 9.13
N TYR A 349 -11.36 -3.88 9.34
CA TYR A 349 -11.83 -4.65 10.48
C TYR A 349 -11.39 -6.12 10.40
N VAL A 350 -11.10 -6.69 11.56
CA VAL A 350 -10.97 -8.13 11.82
C VAL A 350 -11.91 -8.46 12.98
N ARG A 351 -12.95 -9.26 12.74
CA ARG A 351 -13.96 -9.59 13.73
C ARG A 351 -14.51 -8.35 14.46
N SER A 352 -14.82 -7.32 13.68
CA SER A 352 -15.29 -5.99 14.16
C SER A 352 -14.29 -5.22 15.02
N LYS A 353 -12.99 -5.53 14.96
CA LYS A 353 -11.92 -4.84 15.68
C LYS A 353 -10.97 -4.17 14.69
N LEU A 354 -10.51 -2.97 15.01
CA LEU A 354 -9.40 -2.26 14.36
C LEU A 354 -8.14 -2.24 15.23
N HIS A 355 -8.29 -2.55 16.53
CA HIS A 355 -7.22 -2.53 17.54
C HIS A 355 -7.20 -3.82 18.33
N HIS A 356 -6.06 -4.11 18.93
CA HIS A 356 -5.90 -5.23 19.86
C HIS A 356 -6.41 -6.57 19.28
N ILE A 357 -6.12 -6.77 17.99
CA ILE A 357 -6.43 -8.03 17.32
C ILE A 357 -5.53 -9.11 17.95
N SER A 358 -6.15 -10.12 18.57
CA SER A 358 -5.46 -11.18 19.29
C SER A 358 -5.19 -12.40 18.40
N TYR A 359 -4.35 -13.32 18.90
CA TYR A 359 -4.16 -14.64 18.30
C TYR A 359 -5.50 -15.39 18.13
N ASP A 360 -6.34 -15.34 19.18
CA ASP A 360 -7.65 -16.00 19.14
C ASP A 360 -8.57 -15.37 18.09
N ASP A 361 -8.53 -14.05 17.91
CA ASP A 361 -9.27 -13.39 16.83
C ASP A 361 -8.84 -13.90 15.45
N ALA A 362 -7.54 -14.06 15.23
CA ALA A 362 -7.02 -14.60 13.97
C ALA A 362 -7.41 -16.07 13.75
N ILE A 363 -7.35 -16.90 14.77
CA ILE A 363 -7.77 -18.31 14.68
C ILE A 363 -9.28 -18.42 14.44
N LEU A 364 -10.08 -17.63 15.14
CA LEU A 364 -11.53 -17.61 14.94
C LEU A 364 -11.90 -17.05 13.56
N PHE A 365 -11.21 -16.00 13.08
CA PHE A 365 -11.35 -15.51 11.70
C PHE A 365 -11.12 -16.64 10.70
N ALA A 366 -10.00 -17.36 10.84
CA ALA A 366 -9.65 -18.45 9.93
C ALA A 366 -10.72 -19.56 9.96
N LYS A 367 -11.19 -19.94 11.16
CA LYS A 367 -12.25 -20.95 11.35
C LYS A 367 -13.56 -20.52 10.68
N ASP A 368 -14.01 -19.29 10.94
CA ASP A 368 -15.29 -18.77 10.41
C ASP A 368 -15.26 -18.63 8.89
N ASN A 369 -14.07 -18.39 8.34
CA ASN A 369 -13.83 -18.29 6.90
C ASN A 369 -13.30 -19.59 6.28
N GLY A 370 -13.28 -20.72 6.96
CA GLY A 370 -12.88 -22.03 6.44
C GLY A 370 -11.42 -22.12 6.00
N ILE A 371 -10.56 -21.22 6.47
CA ILE A 371 -9.14 -21.17 6.11
C ILE A 371 -8.38 -22.26 6.86
N ARG A 372 -7.65 -23.07 6.11
CA ARG A 372 -6.87 -24.20 6.66
C ARG A 372 -5.46 -23.75 7.04
N ARG A 373 -4.81 -24.51 7.95
CA ARG A 373 -3.41 -24.28 8.38
C ARG A 373 -3.16 -22.93 9.06
N ALA A 374 -4.18 -22.32 9.68
CA ALA A 374 -4.08 -20.99 10.28
C ALA A 374 -2.89 -20.86 11.25
N ASP A 375 -2.73 -21.80 12.19
CA ASP A 375 -1.61 -21.79 13.14
C ASP A 375 -0.23 -21.87 12.44
N ALA A 376 -0.10 -22.70 11.41
CA ALA A 376 1.13 -22.79 10.64
C ALA A 376 1.45 -21.48 9.91
N ILE A 377 0.44 -20.84 9.31
CA ILE A 377 0.61 -19.53 8.64
C ILE A 377 1.04 -18.45 9.65
N ILE A 378 0.43 -18.43 10.84
CA ILE A 378 0.81 -17.48 11.89
C ILE A 378 2.28 -17.67 12.29
N ARG A 379 2.73 -18.92 12.47
CA ARG A 379 4.12 -19.23 12.84
C ARG A 379 5.10 -18.86 11.72
N GLU A 380 4.79 -19.20 10.47
CA GLU A 380 5.60 -18.83 9.31
C GLU A 380 5.82 -17.30 9.24
N VAL A 381 4.77 -16.51 9.48
CA VAL A 381 4.88 -15.05 9.53
C VAL A 381 5.71 -14.59 10.73
N ALA A 382 5.46 -15.13 11.93
CA ALA A 382 6.21 -14.77 13.14
C ALA A 382 7.71 -15.06 12.98
N ASP A 383 8.08 -16.23 12.41
CA ASP A 383 9.47 -16.62 12.16
C ASP A 383 10.18 -15.67 11.21
N SER A 384 9.49 -15.16 10.22
CA SER A 384 10.01 -14.12 9.33
C SER A 384 10.24 -12.79 10.06
N LEU A 385 9.27 -12.36 10.85
CA LEU A 385 9.32 -11.07 11.56
C LEU A 385 10.40 -11.01 12.63
N ARG A 386 10.75 -12.13 13.28
CA ARG A 386 11.89 -12.22 14.20
C ARG A 386 13.23 -11.86 13.55
N GLN A 387 13.34 -11.99 12.23
CA GLN A 387 14.55 -11.63 11.48
C GLN A 387 14.62 -10.13 11.13
N PHE A 388 13.63 -9.32 11.56
CA PHE A 388 13.51 -7.91 11.18
C PHE A 388 14.82 -7.13 11.38
N ARG A 389 15.43 -7.18 12.59
CA ARG A 389 16.64 -6.42 12.91
C ARG A 389 17.80 -6.71 11.96
N ASP A 390 18.02 -7.98 11.64
CA ASP A 390 19.13 -8.40 10.76
C ASP A 390 18.88 -7.99 9.32
N ILE A 391 17.62 -8.08 8.86
CA ILE A 391 17.22 -7.64 7.52
C ILE A 391 17.35 -6.11 7.42
N ALA A 392 16.84 -5.37 8.40
CA ALA A 392 16.86 -3.91 8.44
C ALA A 392 18.30 -3.36 8.44
N LYS A 393 19.19 -3.96 9.24
CA LYS A 393 20.63 -3.60 9.24
C LYS A 393 21.29 -3.86 7.89
N ARG A 394 20.96 -4.94 7.21
CA ARG A 394 21.48 -5.28 5.89
C ARG A 394 21.13 -4.24 4.84
N TYR A 395 19.93 -3.66 4.94
CA TYR A 395 19.48 -2.57 4.09
C TYR A 395 19.88 -1.19 4.61
N ALA A 396 20.63 -1.11 5.73
CA ALA A 396 21.09 0.12 6.37
C ALA A 396 19.94 1.07 6.77
N VAL A 397 18.84 0.52 7.29
CA VAL A 397 17.81 1.29 7.98
C VAL A 397 18.45 1.98 9.18
N GLN A 398 18.11 3.25 9.44
CA GLN A 398 18.65 4.00 10.57
C GLN A 398 18.26 3.35 11.91
N ASP A 399 19.19 3.28 12.88
CA ASP A 399 19.01 2.59 14.18
C ASP A 399 17.75 3.01 14.93
N ARG A 400 17.41 4.31 14.88
CA ARG A 400 16.18 4.82 15.52
C ARG A 400 14.91 4.16 14.98
N TRP A 401 14.86 3.90 13.68
CA TRP A 401 13.72 3.23 13.04
C TRP A 401 13.77 1.72 13.30
N ILE A 402 14.96 1.13 13.28
CA ILE A 402 15.13 -0.28 13.67
C ILE A 402 14.55 -0.49 15.08
N SER A 403 14.95 0.34 16.06
CA SER A 403 14.49 0.19 17.43
C SER A 403 12.97 0.39 17.58
N SER A 404 12.42 1.39 16.89
CA SER A 404 10.97 1.67 16.94
C SER A 404 10.14 0.54 16.35
N ILE A 405 10.51 0.09 15.14
CA ILE A 405 9.75 -0.94 14.40
C ILE A 405 9.87 -2.30 15.10
N GLU A 406 11.08 -2.67 15.54
CA GLU A 406 11.30 -3.91 16.27
C GLU A 406 10.50 -3.96 17.58
N SER A 407 10.44 -2.83 18.31
CA SER A 407 9.63 -2.74 19.53
C SER A 407 8.14 -2.98 19.23
N ALA A 408 7.63 -2.43 18.12
CA ALA A 408 6.25 -2.66 17.70
C ALA A 408 6.01 -4.14 17.35
N ILE A 409 6.88 -4.74 16.53
CA ILE A 409 6.80 -6.16 16.14
C ILE A 409 6.83 -7.06 17.40
N ASN A 410 7.80 -6.84 18.30
CA ASN A 410 7.94 -7.64 19.50
C ASN A 410 6.72 -7.52 20.42
N THR A 411 6.12 -6.32 20.53
CA THR A 411 4.88 -6.12 21.29
C THR A 411 3.76 -7.01 20.75
N HIS A 412 3.60 -7.12 19.45
CA HIS A 412 2.60 -7.99 18.83
C HIS A 412 2.93 -9.47 18.99
N LEU A 413 4.21 -9.86 18.78
CA LEU A 413 4.63 -11.27 18.95
C LEU A 413 4.39 -11.73 20.39
N VAL A 414 4.76 -10.92 21.40
CA VAL A 414 4.50 -11.21 22.82
C VAL A 414 2.99 -11.30 23.10
N SER A 415 2.22 -10.33 22.60
CA SER A 415 0.76 -10.34 22.84
C SER A 415 0.04 -11.56 22.24
N TRP A 416 0.65 -12.19 21.22
CA TRP A 416 0.14 -13.41 20.61
C TRP A 416 0.79 -14.70 21.17
N GLY A 417 1.71 -14.60 22.15
CA GLY A 417 2.44 -15.74 22.72
C GLY A 417 3.37 -16.41 21.73
N LEU A 418 3.94 -15.61 20.80
CA LEU A 418 4.81 -16.05 19.71
C LEU A 418 6.27 -15.64 19.93
N GLU A 419 6.63 -15.20 21.14
CA GLU A 419 8.03 -14.91 21.49
C GLU A 419 8.90 -16.16 21.38
N ASP A 420 10.18 -16.00 21.03
CA ASP A 420 11.17 -17.07 21.11
C ASP A 420 11.40 -17.47 22.57
N LYS A 421 11.06 -18.68 22.93
CA LYS A 421 11.32 -19.22 24.27
C LYS A 421 12.83 -19.30 24.58
N ASP A 422 13.66 -19.33 23.53
CA ASP A 422 15.14 -19.35 23.67
C ASP A 422 15.74 -17.95 23.87
N ASN A 423 14.99 -16.87 23.56
CA ASN A 423 15.36 -15.47 23.79
C ASN A 423 14.64 -14.87 25.00
N SER A 424 14.08 -15.67 25.88
CA SER A 424 13.78 -15.19 27.23
C SER A 424 15.12 -14.70 27.79
N SER A 425 15.36 -13.39 27.79
CA SER A 425 16.48 -12.79 28.47
C SER A 425 16.39 -13.23 29.94
N SER A 426 17.05 -14.35 30.25
CA SER A 426 17.22 -14.77 31.63
C SER A 426 18.15 -13.79 32.27
N PHE A 427 17.59 -12.91 33.07
CA PHE A 427 18.32 -12.02 33.96
C PHE A 427 18.71 -12.79 35.21
N GLU A 428 19.94 -12.73 35.59
CA GLU A 428 20.33 -13.11 36.96
C GLU A 428 20.35 -11.87 37.84
N ILE A 429 19.60 -11.90 38.94
CA ILE A 429 19.59 -10.88 39.97
C ILE A 429 19.91 -11.56 41.27
N ASP A 430 21.03 -11.14 41.91
CA ASP A 430 21.55 -11.78 43.12
C ASP A 430 21.70 -13.32 42.99
N GLY A 431 22.11 -13.81 41.80
CA GLY A 431 22.25 -15.25 41.53
C GLY A 431 20.93 -15.96 41.29
N LYS A 432 19.82 -15.24 41.10
CA LYS A 432 18.50 -15.80 40.82
C LYS A 432 18.05 -15.45 39.42
N SER A 433 17.59 -16.43 38.67
CA SER A 433 17.07 -16.27 37.31
C SER A 433 15.71 -15.56 37.32
N CYS A 434 15.62 -14.44 36.59
CA CYS A 434 14.38 -13.73 36.33
C CYS A 434 13.87 -14.15 34.96
N THR A 435 12.61 -14.58 34.87
CA THR A 435 11.91 -14.88 33.64
C THR A 435 10.72 -13.95 33.45
N ASP A 436 10.14 -13.91 32.24
CA ASP A 436 8.92 -13.17 31.92
C ASP A 436 9.01 -11.65 32.22
N VAL A 437 10.15 -11.03 31.90
CA VAL A 437 10.35 -9.60 32.18
C VAL A 437 9.60 -8.76 31.13
N ARG A 438 8.68 -7.91 31.60
CA ARG A 438 7.86 -7.03 30.79
C ARG A 438 7.87 -5.62 31.33
N ILE A 439 8.05 -4.63 30.44
CA ILE A 439 7.95 -3.21 30.80
C ILE A 439 6.73 -2.61 30.11
N GLU A 440 5.93 -1.86 30.87
CA GLU A 440 4.80 -1.09 30.33
C GLU A 440 4.98 0.39 30.70
N GLN A 441 4.68 1.27 29.75
CA GLN A 441 4.57 2.69 30.06
C GLN A 441 3.27 2.95 30.83
N ALA A 442 3.38 3.48 32.03
CA ALA A 442 2.25 3.73 32.89
C ALA A 442 1.75 5.19 32.80
N TYR A 443 0.55 5.42 33.35
CA TYR A 443 -0.03 6.75 33.48
C TYR A 443 0.92 7.73 34.16
N LYS A 444 0.99 8.98 33.67
CA LYS A 444 1.94 10.04 34.07
C LYS A 444 3.42 9.78 33.67
N GLY A 445 3.66 8.87 32.72
CA GLY A 445 4.98 8.63 32.16
C GLY A 445 5.93 7.86 33.07
N ASN A 446 5.43 7.08 34.01
CA ASN A 446 6.20 6.09 34.75
C ASN A 446 6.29 4.79 33.94
N PHE A 447 7.26 3.90 34.29
CA PHE A 447 7.29 2.53 33.77
C PHE A 447 6.83 1.55 34.84
N HIS A 448 6.05 0.55 34.42
CA HIS A 448 5.77 -0.65 35.19
C HIS A 448 6.66 -1.77 34.66
N LEU A 449 7.51 -2.31 35.54
CA LEU A 449 8.31 -3.50 35.26
C LEU A 449 7.63 -4.69 35.95
N TYR A 450 7.34 -5.72 35.20
CA TYR A 450 6.82 -7.01 35.68
C TYR A 450 7.89 -8.06 35.41
N ALA A 451 8.15 -8.93 36.39
CA ALA A 451 9.09 -10.04 36.23
C ALA A 451 8.65 -11.21 37.08
N SER A 452 9.03 -12.41 36.71
CA SER A 452 8.91 -13.61 37.53
C SER A 452 10.27 -13.91 38.16
N ILE A 453 10.35 -13.88 39.48
CA ILE A 453 11.54 -14.21 40.27
C ILE A 453 11.25 -15.44 41.12
N ASP A 454 12.03 -16.49 40.96
CA ASP A 454 11.79 -17.79 41.63
C ASP A 454 10.33 -18.31 41.46
N GLY A 455 9.74 -18.09 40.27
CA GLY A 455 8.35 -18.47 39.98
C GLY A 455 7.28 -17.58 40.63
N ARG A 456 7.65 -16.45 41.24
CA ARG A 456 6.71 -15.47 41.80
C ARG A 456 6.65 -14.21 40.94
N ALA A 457 5.46 -13.80 40.58
CA ALA A 457 5.24 -12.57 39.84
C ALA A 457 5.55 -11.34 40.72
N CYS A 458 6.44 -10.48 40.24
CA CYS A 458 6.83 -9.23 40.88
C CYS A 458 6.47 -8.04 39.99
N LYS A 459 6.08 -6.90 40.61
CA LYS A 459 5.79 -5.65 39.91
C LYS A 459 6.56 -4.52 40.56
N PHE A 460 7.27 -3.74 39.73
CA PHE A 460 8.02 -2.56 40.16
C PHE A 460 7.47 -1.32 39.42
N ILE A 461 7.49 -0.16 40.11
CA ILE A 461 7.08 1.12 39.50
C ILE A 461 8.31 2.02 39.46
N ILE A 462 8.68 2.43 38.25
CA ILE A 462 9.86 3.27 37.98
C ILE A 462 9.39 4.65 37.57
N GLY A 463 9.62 5.62 38.47
CA GLY A 463 9.22 7.01 38.24
C GLY A 463 10.28 7.80 37.47
N LYS A 464 9.83 8.88 36.78
CA LYS A 464 10.70 9.78 35.99
C LYS A 464 11.90 10.36 36.69
N ASN A 465 11.87 10.45 38.03
CA ASN A 465 12.94 11.04 38.83
C ASN A 465 14.00 10.01 39.28
N LYS A 466 13.92 8.76 38.83
CA LYS A 466 14.90 7.73 39.13
C LYS A 466 15.92 7.61 38.00
N PRO A 467 17.23 7.50 38.26
CA PRO A 467 18.28 7.40 37.24
C PRO A 467 18.02 6.25 36.24
N GLU A 468 17.38 5.26 36.70
CA GLU A 468 17.02 4.05 35.96
C GLU A 468 15.95 4.30 34.87
N TYR A 469 15.15 5.35 35.00
CA TYR A 469 14.19 5.74 34.01
C TYR A 469 14.85 6.06 32.66
N ALA A 470 15.97 6.78 32.69
CA ALA A 470 16.77 7.10 31.52
C ALA A 470 17.36 5.84 30.89
N THR A 471 17.86 4.91 31.69
CA THR A 471 18.42 3.64 31.23
C THR A 471 17.38 2.78 30.55
N ILE A 472 16.13 2.68 31.06
CA ILE A 472 15.04 1.94 30.42
C ILE A 472 14.63 2.60 29.09
N GLN A 473 14.65 3.93 29.06
CA GLN A 473 14.26 4.68 27.87
C GLN A 473 15.30 4.58 26.75
N GLU A 474 16.60 4.49 27.10
CA GLU A 474 17.69 4.48 26.13
C GLU A 474 18.14 3.07 25.71
N THR A 475 18.14 2.10 26.60
CA THR A 475 18.80 0.80 26.40
C THR A 475 17.89 -0.42 26.65
N GLY A 476 16.68 -0.22 27.16
CA GLY A 476 15.83 -1.32 27.60
C GLY A 476 16.35 -2.02 28.87
N LEU A 477 16.03 -3.32 29.02
CA LEU A 477 16.29 -4.09 30.26
C LEU A 477 17.76 -4.44 30.53
N SER A 478 18.59 -4.50 29.48
CA SER A 478 19.92 -5.13 29.57
C SER A 478 20.94 -4.47 30.49
N ASN A 479 20.67 -3.25 30.99
CA ASN A 479 21.59 -2.46 31.82
C ASN A 479 20.95 -1.91 33.09
N LEU A 480 19.89 -2.55 33.60
CA LEU A 480 19.32 -2.13 34.90
C LEU A 480 20.20 -2.55 36.05
N PRO A 481 20.51 -1.63 37.00
CA PRO A 481 21.29 -1.97 38.19
C PRO A 481 20.53 -2.97 39.10
N GLU A 482 21.27 -3.88 39.76
CA GLU A 482 20.73 -4.88 40.70
C GLU A 482 19.86 -4.28 41.82
N THR A 483 20.13 -3.01 42.20
CA THR A 483 19.39 -2.32 43.26
C THR A 483 17.94 -1.96 42.90
N MET A 484 17.54 -2.12 41.67
CA MET A 484 16.18 -1.76 41.18
C MET A 484 15.15 -2.84 41.32
N LEU A 485 15.61 -4.02 41.51
CA LEU A 485 14.76 -5.22 41.54
C LEU A 485 14.53 -5.72 42.98
N ARG A 486 14.91 -4.90 43.96
CA ARG A 486 14.62 -5.12 45.40
C ARG A 486 13.35 -4.43 45.85
#